data_b36f681f8929feb5aae6908787da5a26
#
_entry.id   b36f681f8929feb5aae6908787da5a26
#
_cell.length_a   1.000
_cell.length_b   1.000
_cell.length_c   1.000
_cell.angle_alpha   90.00
_cell.angle_beta   90.00
_cell.angle_gamma   90.00
#
_symmetry.space_group_name_H-M   'P 1'
#
loop_
_entity.id
_entity.type
_entity.pdbx_description
1 polymer ?
#
loop_
_entity_poly.entity_id
_entity_poly.type
_entity_poly.pdbx_seq_one_letter_code
_entity_poly.pdbx_strand_id
1 'polypeptide(L)'
;MAMKRTFLLLCCVVATAISSHAQRLLPRQTGVEITAGVPVIQNEKLIQPETFTVGVSFTRYLKAENYTFLSVLYERQNLPYGKANVPLSDALLLAGYMHPLLSDGGKNAFVYAGFSALAGYEELNRDKSVLPDGAELLDRSRLVGGGGLHLAVELFLSDRLLFVVGGRGLFLFGSDVHLFRPAISAGFRINL
;
A
#
# COMPACT_ATOMS: atom_id res chain seq x y z
N MET A 1 6.39 36.43 -13.22
CA MET A 1 5.09 36.30 -13.90
C MET A 1 4.98 35.03 -14.77
N ALA A 2 6.03 34.57 -15.44
CA ALA A 2 6.01 33.37 -16.30
C ALA A 2 5.63 32.08 -15.53
N MET A 3 6.21 31.86 -14.37
CA MET A 3 6.00 30.63 -13.57
C MET A 3 4.54 30.40 -13.15
N LYS A 4 3.79 31.47 -12.82
CA LYS A 4 2.35 31.36 -12.50
C LYS A 4 1.51 31.00 -13.73
N ARG A 5 1.88 31.49 -14.93
CA ARG A 5 1.20 31.15 -16.17
C ARG A 5 1.47 29.72 -16.61
N THR A 6 2.70 29.23 -16.44
CA THR A 6 3.06 27.83 -16.74
C THR A 6 2.34 26.87 -15.81
N PHE A 7 2.23 27.19 -14.52
CA PHE A 7 1.50 26.39 -13.55
C PHE A 7 0.00 26.37 -13.88
N LEU A 8 -0.60 27.51 -14.25
CA LEU A 8 -2.01 27.59 -14.64
C LEU A 8 -2.30 26.78 -15.92
N LEU A 9 -1.41 26.86 -16.92
CA LEU A 9 -1.50 26.05 -18.13
C LEU A 9 -1.38 24.55 -17.85
N LEU A 10 -0.49 24.14 -16.95
CA LEU A 10 -0.35 22.75 -16.53
C LEU A 10 -1.63 22.27 -15.83
N CYS A 11 -2.21 23.08 -14.95
CA CYS A 11 -3.48 22.78 -14.29
C CYS A 11 -4.64 22.68 -15.29
N CYS A 12 -4.69 23.55 -16.32
CA CYS A 12 -5.71 23.48 -17.37
C CYS A 12 -5.54 22.24 -18.25
N VAL A 13 -4.32 21.87 -18.62
CA VAL A 13 -4.04 20.65 -19.39
C VAL A 13 -4.40 19.40 -18.58
N VAL A 14 -4.09 19.37 -17.29
CA VAL A 14 -4.52 18.30 -16.39
C VAL A 14 -6.04 18.26 -16.25
N ALA A 15 -6.70 19.42 -16.13
CA ALA A 15 -8.17 19.50 -16.01
C ALA A 15 -8.89 19.07 -17.31
N THR A 16 -8.34 19.34 -18.50
CA THR A 16 -8.92 18.90 -19.78
C THR A 16 -8.68 17.41 -20.06
N ALA A 17 -7.60 16.82 -19.53
CA ALA A 17 -7.36 15.38 -19.64
C ALA A 17 -8.38 14.53 -18.83
N ILE A 18 -9.06 15.13 -17.85
CA ILE A 18 -10.04 14.45 -16.98
C ILE A 18 -11.44 14.34 -17.67
N SER A 19 -11.63 14.95 -18.83
CA SER A 19 -12.91 14.92 -19.57
C SER A 19 -13.10 13.65 -20.43
N SER A 20 -12.22 12.68 -20.34
CA SER A 20 -12.38 11.37 -20.98
C SER A 20 -13.51 10.62 -20.26
N HIS A 21 -14.53 10.21 -20.99
CA HIS A 21 -15.59 9.35 -20.48
C HIS A 21 -14.97 8.03 -20.02
N ALA A 22 -14.63 7.93 -18.75
CA ALA A 22 -14.09 6.73 -18.18
C ALA A 22 -15.08 5.58 -18.36
N GLN A 23 -14.59 4.45 -18.83
CA GLN A 23 -15.40 3.23 -18.90
C GLN A 23 -15.86 2.90 -17.48
N ARG A 24 -17.14 2.52 -17.39
CA ARG A 24 -17.70 2.02 -16.13
C ARG A 24 -16.97 0.76 -15.72
N LEU A 25 -16.66 0.64 -14.45
CA LEU A 25 -16.14 -0.58 -13.88
C LEU A 25 -17.09 -1.75 -14.17
N LEU A 26 -16.64 -2.72 -14.93
CA LEU A 26 -17.46 -3.87 -15.32
C LEU A 26 -17.38 -4.95 -14.24
N PRO A 27 -18.52 -5.56 -13.86
CA PRO A 27 -18.50 -6.74 -13.01
C PRO A 27 -17.64 -7.85 -13.65
N ARG A 28 -16.80 -8.49 -12.86
CA ARG A 28 -15.79 -9.50 -13.24
C ARG A 28 -14.55 -8.97 -13.95
N GLN A 29 -14.44 -7.68 -14.21
CA GLN A 29 -13.19 -7.10 -14.67
C GLN A 29 -12.09 -7.39 -13.67
N THR A 30 -10.91 -7.73 -14.18
CA THR A 30 -9.72 -7.99 -13.38
C THR A 30 -8.72 -6.87 -13.56
N GLY A 31 -7.78 -6.74 -12.64
CA GLY A 31 -6.71 -5.77 -12.74
C GLY A 31 -5.45 -6.25 -12.04
N VAL A 32 -4.33 -5.71 -12.48
CA VAL A 32 -3.03 -5.88 -11.82
C VAL A 32 -2.58 -4.53 -11.32
N GLU A 33 -2.22 -4.47 -10.06
CA GLU A 33 -1.77 -3.26 -9.38
C GLU A 33 -0.36 -3.43 -8.85
N ILE A 34 0.46 -2.40 -9.02
CA ILE A 34 1.80 -2.32 -8.44
C ILE A 34 1.84 -1.06 -7.58
N THR A 35 2.22 -1.23 -6.33
CA THR A 35 2.33 -0.15 -5.35
C THR A 35 3.71 -0.07 -4.75
N ALA A 36 4.12 1.15 -4.42
CA ALA A 36 5.29 1.44 -3.60
C ALA A 36 4.91 2.45 -2.53
N GLY A 37 5.55 2.37 -1.38
CA GLY A 37 5.20 3.24 -0.26
C GLY A 37 6.19 3.17 0.88
N VAL A 38 5.77 3.72 2.01
CA VAL A 38 6.56 3.76 3.23
C VAL A 38 5.71 3.37 4.44
N PRO A 39 6.23 2.52 5.32
CA PRO A 39 5.61 2.29 6.63
C PRO A 39 5.72 3.56 7.47
N VAL A 40 4.71 3.79 8.29
CA VAL A 40 4.65 4.93 9.22
C VAL A 40 5.09 4.45 10.60
N ILE A 41 6.32 4.78 10.96
CA ILE A 41 6.89 4.42 12.26
C ILE A 41 6.64 5.55 13.24
N GLN A 42 6.08 5.22 14.40
CA GLN A 42 5.75 6.21 15.43
C GLN A 42 7.02 6.93 15.93
N ASN A 43 6.95 8.26 16.06
CA ASN A 43 8.04 9.14 16.48
C ASN A 43 9.25 9.20 15.54
N GLU A 44 9.14 8.69 14.33
CA GLU A 44 10.20 8.70 13.34
C GLU A 44 9.81 9.52 12.10
N LYS A 45 10.80 9.90 11.29
CA LYS A 45 10.53 10.57 10.02
C LYS A 45 9.84 9.61 9.06
N LEU A 46 8.89 10.12 8.29
CA LEU A 46 8.14 9.35 7.30
C LEU A 46 9.03 8.67 6.25
N ILE A 47 10.11 9.35 5.85
CA ILE A 47 11.07 8.81 4.88
C ILE A 47 12.37 8.52 5.62
N GLN A 48 12.73 7.26 5.69
CA GLN A 48 13.97 6.78 6.28
C GLN A 48 14.76 5.96 5.26
N PRO A 49 16.11 5.96 5.35
CA PRO A 49 16.94 5.10 4.52
C PRO A 49 16.55 3.62 4.71
N GLU A 50 16.47 2.89 3.60
CA GLU A 50 16.16 1.45 3.58
C GLU A 50 14.81 1.06 4.21
N THR A 51 13.88 2.00 4.39
CA THR A 51 12.53 1.77 4.89
C THR A 51 11.54 2.00 3.77
N PHE A 52 10.92 0.93 3.27
CA PHE A 52 10.00 0.97 2.15
C PHE A 52 9.04 -0.22 2.17
N THR A 53 7.99 -0.10 1.38
CA THR A 53 7.07 -1.19 1.09
C THR A 53 6.81 -1.24 -0.41
N VAL A 54 6.74 -2.45 -0.97
CA VAL A 54 6.34 -2.70 -2.36
C VAL A 54 5.31 -3.81 -2.38
N GLY A 55 4.35 -3.70 -3.29
CA GLY A 55 3.29 -4.70 -3.41
C GLY A 55 2.86 -4.90 -4.85
N VAL A 56 2.43 -6.14 -5.13
CA VAL A 56 1.74 -6.50 -6.37
C VAL A 56 0.42 -7.12 -5.98
N SER A 57 -0.68 -6.60 -6.54
CA SER A 57 -2.03 -7.06 -6.25
C SER A 57 -2.75 -7.49 -7.52
N PHE A 58 -3.49 -8.57 -7.43
CA PHE A 58 -4.48 -8.96 -8.41
C PHE A 58 -5.85 -8.58 -7.86
N THR A 59 -6.62 -7.82 -8.64
CA THR A 59 -7.95 -7.33 -8.25
C THR A 59 -9.02 -7.93 -9.14
N ARG A 60 -10.22 -8.12 -8.59
CA ARG A 60 -11.39 -8.55 -9.34
C ARG A 60 -12.61 -7.78 -8.89
N TYR A 61 -13.19 -7.00 -9.81
CA TYR A 61 -14.39 -6.24 -9.55
C TYR A 61 -15.63 -7.14 -9.45
N LEU A 62 -16.48 -6.80 -8.50
CA LEU A 62 -17.77 -7.45 -8.25
C LEU A 62 -18.90 -6.54 -8.73
N LYS A 63 -20.13 -6.82 -8.31
CA LYS A 63 -21.26 -5.92 -8.51
C LYS A 63 -21.12 -4.67 -7.63
N ALA A 64 -21.73 -3.57 -8.06
CA ALA A 64 -21.74 -2.29 -7.34
C ALA A 64 -20.32 -1.74 -7.05
N GLU A 65 -19.40 -1.92 -7.99
CA GLU A 65 -18.06 -1.33 -7.97
C GLU A 65 -17.15 -1.82 -6.82
N ASN A 66 -17.62 -2.78 -6.02
CA ASN A 66 -16.79 -3.46 -5.03
C ASN A 66 -15.71 -4.31 -5.72
N TYR A 67 -14.61 -4.58 -5.05
CA TYR A 67 -13.66 -5.55 -5.55
C TYR A 67 -13.00 -6.39 -4.45
N THR A 68 -12.57 -7.58 -4.81
CA THR A 68 -11.67 -8.41 -4.02
C THR A 68 -10.25 -8.27 -4.54
N PHE A 69 -9.29 -8.49 -3.67
CA PHE A 69 -7.89 -8.48 -4.05
C PHE A 69 -7.10 -9.60 -3.39
N LEU A 70 -6.07 -10.05 -4.09
CA LEU A 70 -5.00 -10.91 -3.58
C LEU A 70 -3.69 -10.15 -3.80
N SER A 71 -2.90 -9.95 -2.75
CA SER A 71 -1.69 -9.13 -2.81
C SER A 71 -0.51 -9.84 -2.20
N VAL A 72 0.64 -9.76 -2.85
CA VAL A 72 1.95 -10.07 -2.27
C VAL A 72 2.60 -8.75 -1.91
N LEU A 73 3.00 -8.62 -0.67
CA LEU A 73 3.59 -7.42 -0.11
C LEU A 73 4.95 -7.74 0.48
N TYR A 74 5.95 -6.94 0.15
CA TYR A 74 7.22 -6.91 0.82
C TYR A 74 7.40 -5.58 1.53
N GLU A 75 7.72 -5.62 2.82
CA GLU A 75 7.95 -4.44 3.63
C GLU A 75 9.29 -4.56 4.35
N ARG A 76 10.06 -3.49 4.33
CA ARG A 76 11.31 -3.37 5.08
C ARG A 76 11.29 -2.14 5.93
N GLN A 77 11.68 -2.30 7.18
CA GLN A 77 11.79 -1.24 8.17
C GLN A 77 13.15 -1.31 8.85
N ASN A 78 13.72 -0.16 9.16
CA ASN A 78 14.89 -0.05 10.02
C ASN A 78 14.45 0.43 11.40
N LEU A 79 14.46 -0.47 12.37
CA LEU A 79 14.05 -0.19 13.74
C LEU A 79 15.22 0.40 14.53
N PRO A 80 15.02 1.54 15.22
CA PRO A 80 16.07 2.12 16.04
C PRO A 80 16.35 1.21 17.25
N TYR A 81 17.62 0.84 17.43
CA TYR A 81 18.09 0.04 18.55
C TYR A 81 19.37 0.66 19.12
N GLY A 82 19.27 1.41 20.22
CA GLY A 82 20.39 2.15 20.81
C GLY A 82 21.02 3.15 19.83
N LYS A 83 22.28 2.93 19.44
CA LYS A 83 23.00 3.75 18.44
C LYS A 83 23.01 3.11 17.03
N ALA A 84 22.36 1.97 16.86
CA ALA A 84 22.31 1.21 15.61
C ALA A 84 20.86 0.99 15.16
N ASN A 85 20.69 0.48 13.95
CA ASN A 85 19.38 0.09 13.42
C ASN A 85 19.36 -1.42 13.22
N VAL A 86 18.22 -2.04 13.54
CA VAL A 86 17.95 -3.46 13.30
C VAL A 86 16.94 -3.56 12.16
N PRO A 87 17.30 -4.17 11.04
CA PRO A 87 16.38 -4.34 9.92
C PRO A 87 15.33 -5.40 10.24
N LEU A 88 14.08 -5.06 9.95
CA LEU A 88 12.91 -5.93 9.96
C LEU A 88 12.42 -6.05 8.52
N SER A 89 12.18 -7.26 8.05
CA SER A 89 11.66 -7.54 6.71
C SER A 89 10.46 -8.46 6.80
N ASP A 90 9.39 -8.12 6.11
CA ASP A 90 8.16 -8.88 6.04
C ASP A 90 7.85 -9.27 4.60
N ALA A 91 7.50 -10.53 4.38
CA ALA A 91 6.89 -11.02 3.15
C ALA A 91 5.48 -11.50 3.48
N LEU A 92 4.46 -10.77 3.02
CA LEU A 92 3.07 -10.98 3.40
C LEU A 92 2.21 -11.29 2.19
N LEU A 93 1.30 -12.25 2.34
CA LEU A 93 0.20 -12.52 1.43
C LEU A 93 -1.09 -11.98 2.08
N LEU A 94 -1.81 -11.13 1.35
CA LEU A 94 -3.06 -10.53 1.79
C LEU A 94 -4.20 -10.94 0.85
N ALA A 95 -5.34 -11.30 1.42
CA ALA A 95 -6.58 -11.49 0.67
C ALA A 95 -7.67 -10.62 1.30
N GLY A 96 -8.34 -9.80 0.50
CA GLY A 96 -9.24 -8.80 1.04
C GLY A 96 -10.36 -8.36 0.12
N TYR A 97 -11.15 -7.42 0.64
CA TYR A 97 -12.32 -6.86 0.00
C TYR A 97 -12.32 -5.34 0.19
N MET A 98 -12.70 -4.62 -0.87
CA MET A 98 -12.81 -3.16 -0.89
C MET A 98 -14.22 -2.76 -1.30
N HIS A 99 -14.77 -1.81 -0.55
CA HIS A 99 -16.09 -1.24 -0.74
C HIS A 99 -15.97 0.24 -1.11
N PRO A 100 -16.63 0.71 -2.20
CA PRO A 100 -16.63 2.12 -2.53
C PRO A 100 -17.47 2.90 -1.50
N LEU A 101 -16.86 3.91 -0.89
CA LEU A 101 -17.53 4.83 0.02
C LEU A 101 -18.09 6.05 -0.72
N LEU A 102 -17.29 6.57 -1.64
CA LEU A 102 -17.61 7.78 -2.41
C LEU A 102 -17.14 7.59 -3.85
N SER A 103 -17.88 8.20 -4.78
CA SER A 103 -17.46 8.36 -6.18
C SER A 103 -17.89 9.72 -6.69
N ASP A 104 -17.13 10.26 -7.64
CA ASP A 104 -17.57 11.46 -8.39
C ASP A 104 -18.71 11.12 -9.36
N GLY A 105 -19.44 12.15 -9.80
CA GLY A 105 -20.57 11.98 -10.72
C GLY A 105 -20.18 11.39 -12.08
N GLY A 106 -18.93 11.55 -12.49
CA GLY A 106 -18.36 10.99 -13.71
C GLY A 106 -17.76 9.59 -13.54
N LYS A 107 -17.66 9.09 -12.30
CA LYS A 107 -17.00 7.82 -11.94
C LYS A 107 -15.53 7.74 -12.37
N ASN A 108 -14.84 8.88 -12.30
CA ASN A 108 -13.42 8.99 -12.58
C ASN A 108 -12.58 8.90 -11.31
N ALA A 109 -13.20 9.15 -10.14
CA ALA A 109 -12.55 9.08 -8.84
C ALA A 109 -13.42 8.29 -7.87
N PHE A 110 -12.76 7.44 -7.09
CA PHE A 110 -13.39 6.63 -6.06
C PHE A 110 -12.61 6.70 -4.76
N VAL A 111 -13.33 6.66 -3.65
CA VAL A 111 -12.76 6.43 -2.32
C VAL A 111 -13.25 5.08 -1.85
N TYR A 112 -12.33 4.19 -1.54
CA TYR A 112 -12.61 2.85 -1.05
C TYR A 112 -12.19 2.69 0.40
N ALA A 113 -12.95 1.89 1.14
CA ALA A 113 -12.51 1.32 2.40
C ALA A 113 -12.62 -0.20 2.33
N GLY A 114 -11.77 -0.90 3.05
CA GLY A 114 -11.78 -2.34 3.01
C GLY A 114 -11.01 -2.99 4.14
N PHE A 115 -10.99 -4.30 4.08
CA PHE A 115 -10.31 -5.15 5.04
C PHE A 115 -9.65 -6.34 4.37
N SER A 116 -8.68 -6.94 5.04
CA SER A 116 -8.01 -8.15 4.57
C SER A 116 -7.68 -9.10 5.72
N ALA A 117 -7.56 -10.38 5.40
CA ALA A 117 -6.77 -11.33 6.16
C ALA A 117 -5.36 -11.35 5.59
N LEU A 118 -4.39 -11.67 6.43
CA LEU A 118 -2.99 -11.79 6.01
C LEU A 118 -2.29 -12.96 6.69
N ALA A 119 -1.31 -13.50 5.99
CA ALA A 119 -0.34 -14.46 6.52
C ALA A 119 1.01 -14.20 5.86
N GLY A 120 2.09 -14.47 6.56
CA GLY A 120 3.41 -14.24 6.00
C GLY A 120 4.55 -14.64 6.90
N TYR A 121 5.70 -14.15 6.55
CA TYR A 121 6.97 -14.44 7.18
C TYR A 121 7.67 -13.13 7.54
N GLU A 122 8.08 -13.05 8.78
CA GLU A 122 8.84 -11.95 9.37
C GLU A 122 10.26 -12.38 9.62
N GLU A 123 11.22 -11.57 9.21
CA GLU A 123 12.65 -11.76 9.43
C GLU A 123 13.24 -10.54 10.15
N LEU A 124 13.85 -10.76 11.29
CA LEU A 124 14.52 -9.74 12.09
C LEU A 124 16.04 -9.88 11.99
N ASN A 125 16.74 -8.75 11.88
CA ASN A 125 18.21 -8.65 11.85
C ASN A 125 18.89 -9.48 10.74
N ARG A 126 18.22 -9.67 9.59
CA ARG A 126 18.72 -10.51 8.49
C ARG A 126 19.09 -11.93 8.94
N ASP A 127 18.30 -12.51 9.81
CA ASP A 127 18.51 -13.83 10.43
C ASP A 127 19.83 -13.98 11.23
N LYS A 128 20.44 -12.86 11.63
CA LYS A 128 21.64 -12.88 12.48
C LYS A 128 21.23 -12.94 13.94
N SER A 129 21.86 -13.87 14.70
CA SER A 129 21.58 -14.06 16.13
C SER A 129 22.16 -12.96 17.02
N VAL A 130 23.16 -12.22 16.54
CA VAL A 130 23.86 -11.22 17.36
C VAL A 130 23.47 -9.82 16.93
N LEU A 131 22.99 -9.02 17.86
CA LEU A 131 22.71 -7.61 17.71
C LEU A 131 24.00 -6.77 17.71
N PRO A 132 23.96 -5.50 17.26
CA PRO A 132 25.15 -4.63 17.23
C PRO A 132 25.83 -4.39 18.58
N ASP A 133 25.11 -4.58 19.68
CA ASP A 133 25.63 -4.47 21.06
C ASP A 133 26.12 -5.80 21.65
N GLY A 134 26.05 -6.89 20.87
CA GLY A 134 26.46 -8.23 21.30
C GLY A 134 25.37 -9.05 22.00
N ALA A 135 24.15 -8.51 22.14
CA ALA A 135 23.02 -9.26 22.66
C ALA A 135 22.54 -10.32 21.65
N GLU A 136 22.11 -11.49 22.15
CA GLU A 136 21.60 -12.56 21.29
C GLU A 136 20.09 -12.46 21.10
N LEU A 137 19.64 -12.59 19.84
CA LEU A 137 18.25 -12.76 19.46
C LEU A 137 17.89 -14.24 19.49
N LEU A 138 16.91 -14.62 20.30
CA LEU A 138 16.39 -15.99 20.39
C LEU A 138 15.53 -16.33 19.17
N ASP A 139 14.64 -15.42 18.77
CA ASP A 139 13.72 -15.58 17.65
C ASP A 139 14.04 -14.57 16.54
N ARG A 140 14.58 -15.07 15.43
CA ARG A 140 15.05 -14.23 14.29
C ARG A 140 14.06 -14.18 13.13
N SER A 141 13.28 -15.23 13.00
CA SER A 141 12.33 -15.40 11.89
C SER A 141 11.13 -16.18 12.37
N ARG A 142 9.94 -15.76 11.90
CA ARG A 142 8.70 -16.39 12.32
C ARG A 142 7.59 -16.26 11.30
N LEU A 143 6.61 -17.14 11.41
CA LEU A 143 5.35 -16.99 10.71
C LEU A 143 4.47 -15.99 11.47
N VAL A 144 3.87 -15.10 10.71
CA VAL A 144 2.92 -14.10 11.21
C VAL A 144 1.59 -14.24 10.49
N GLY A 145 0.52 -13.91 11.19
CA GLY A 145 -0.83 -13.89 10.63
C GLY A 145 -1.63 -12.74 11.19
N GLY A 146 -2.74 -12.40 10.55
CA GLY A 146 -3.53 -11.31 11.08
C GLY A 146 -4.55 -10.74 10.11
N GLY A 147 -4.81 -9.44 10.25
CA GLY A 147 -5.75 -8.71 9.41
C GLY A 147 -5.30 -7.30 9.12
N GLY A 148 -5.97 -6.66 8.17
CA GLY A 148 -5.68 -5.28 7.79
C GLY A 148 -6.94 -4.48 7.50
N LEU A 149 -6.83 -3.17 7.74
CA LEU A 149 -7.78 -2.17 7.30
C LEU A 149 -7.14 -1.33 6.19
N HIS A 150 -7.93 -0.99 5.18
CA HIS A 150 -7.46 -0.30 3.99
C HIS A 150 -8.35 0.90 3.68
N LEU A 151 -7.72 2.00 3.26
CA LEU A 151 -8.35 3.13 2.62
C LEU A 151 -7.60 3.41 1.33
N ALA A 152 -8.32 3.66 0.23
CA ALA A 152 -7.70 3.98 -1.05
C ALA A 152 -8.50 5.07 -1.79
N VAL A 153 -7.77 5.93 -2.47
CA VAL A 153 -8.29 6.86 -3.47
C VAL A 153 -7.80 6.38 -4.82
N GLU A 154 -8.74 6.11 -5.72
CA GLU A 154 -8.48 5.61 -7.07
C GLU A 154 -8.90 6.68 -8.08
N LEU A 155 -7.98 7.03 -8.97
CA LEU A 155 -8.20 8.03 -10.02
C LEU A 155 -7.99 7.38 -11.38
N PHE A 156 -9.02 7.37 -12.24
CA PHE A 156 -8.92 6.90 -13.60
C PHE A 156 -8.13 7.89 -14.46
N LEU A 157 -6.97 7.47 -14.94
CA LEU A 157 -6.16 8.25 -15.90
C LEU A 157 -6.56 7.92 -17.34
N SER A 158 -7.06 6.72 -17.57
CA SER A 158 -7.64 6.26 -18.83
C SER A 158 -8.65 5.15 -18.55
N ASP A 159 -9.27 4.60 -19.59
CA ASP A 159 -10.24 3.50 -19.47
C ASP A 159 -9.70 2.26 -18.75
N ARG A 160 -8.37 2.07 -18.77
CA ARG A 160 -7.71 0.89 -18.18
C ARG A 160 -6.69 1.21 -17.12
N LEU A 161 -6.18 2.44 -17.08
CA LEU A 161 -5.10 2.82 -16.17
C LEU A 161 -5.66 3.68 -15.02
N LEU A 162 -5.42 3.24 -13.81
CA LEU A 162 -5.76 3.95 -12.58
C LEU A 162 -4.49 4.35 -11.84
N PHE A 163 -4.51 5.52 -11.24
CA PHE A 163 -3.58 5.91 -10.20
C PHE A 163 -4.24 5.65 -8.84
N VAL A 164 -3.54 4.97 -7.95
CA VAL A 164 -4.04 4.57 -6.63
C VAL A 164 -3.16 5.17 -5.55
N VAL A 165 -3.77 5.83 -4.58
CA VAL A 165 -3.10 6.28 -3.36
C VAL A 165 -3.82 5.62 -2.19
N GLY A 166 -3.09 4.93 -1.33
CA GLY A 166 -3.69 4.18 -0.24
C GLY A 166 -2.97 4.34 1.09
N GLY A 167 -3.76 4.15 2.14
CA GLY A 167 -3.30 3.93 3.50
C GLY A 167 -3.77 2.57 3.99
N ARG A 168 -2.93 1.88 4.74
CA ARG A 168 -3.29 0.62 5.38
C ARG A 168 -2.81 0.58 6.82
N GLY A 169 -3.52 -0.14 7.66
CA GLY A 169 -3.10 -0.51 9.00
C GLY A 169 -3.19 -2.02 9.14
N LEU A 170 -2.05 -2.69 9.28
CA LEU A 170 -1.97 -4.14 9.46
C LEU A 170 -1.83 -4.49 10.92
N PHE A 171 -2.57 -5.51 11.36
CA PHE A 171 -2.48 -6.12 12.68
C PHE A 171 -1.82 -7.48 12.53
N LEU A 172 -0.57 -7.62 13.01
CA LEU A 172 0.23 -8.83 12.88
C LEU A 172 0.33 -9.55 14.22
N PHE A 173 -0.34 -10.69 14.31
CA PHE A 173 -0.20 -11.61 15.44
C PHE A 173 1.00 -12.54 15.21
N GLY A 174 1.74 -12.82 16.28
CA GLY A 174 2.96 -13.61 16.20
C GLY A 174 4.23 -12.78 15.98
N SER A 175 4.11 -11.46 15.76
CA SER A 175 5.24 -10.54 15.74
C SER A 175 5.57 -10.06 17.16
N ASP A 176 6.85 -9.96 17.49
CA ASP A 176 7.34 -9.40 18.77
C ASP A 176 7.68 -7.91 18.68
N VAL A 177 7.64 -7.34 17.47
CA VAL A 177 8.07 -5.96 17.27
C VAL A 177 6.92 -4.98 17.45
N HIS A 178 5.93 -5.01 16.58
CA HIS A 178 4.76 -4.15 16.63
C HIS A 178 3.53 -4.90 16.12
N LEU A 179 2.47 -4.92 16.95
CA LEU A 179 1.19 -5.49 16.57
C LEU A 179 0.53 -4.70 15.43
N PHE A 180 0.60 -3.36 15.46
CA PHE A 180 -0.03 -2.49 14.49
C PHE A 180 1.00 -1.79 13.60
N ARG A 181 0.87 -1.96 12.28
CA ARG A 181 1.81 -1.42 11.27
C ARG A 181 1.06 -0.61 10.23
N PRO A 182 1.01 0.70 10.40
CA PRO A 182 0.45 1.61 9.41
C PRO A 182 1.45 1.86 8.28
N ALA A 183 0.93 2.02 7.05
CA ALA A 183 1.72 2.39 5.89
C ALA A 183 0.90 3.22 4.91
N ILE A 184 1.59 4.05 4.14
CA ILE A 184 1.01 4.78 3.00
C ILE A 184 1.72 4.35 1.72
N SER A 185 0.97 4.27 0.63
CA SER A 185 1.49 3.83 -0.66
C SER A 185 0.81 4.55 -1.81
N ALA A 186 1.50 4.60 -2.93
CA ALA A 186 0.93 5.01 -4.20
C ALA A 186 1.35 4.02 -5.28
N GLY A 187 0.56 3.94 -6.36
CA GLY A 187 0.84 3.02 -7.44
C GLY A 187 -0.10 3.15 -8.61
N PHE A 188 -0.02 2.18 -9.48
CA PHE A 188 -0.84 2.11 -10.67
C PHE A 188 -1.52 0.75 -10.77
N ARG A 189 -2.78 0.77 -11.23
CA ARG A 189 -3.54 -0.42 -11.58
C ARG A 189 -3.87 -0.39 -13.06
N ILE A 190 -3.69 -1.52 -13.71
CA ILE A 190 -4.12 -1.75 -15.09
C ILE A 190 -5.28 -2.74 -15.06
N ASN A 191 -6.45 -2.30 -15.51
CA ASN A 191 -7.63 -3.13 -15.69
C ASN A 191 -7.53 -3.88 -17.04
N LEU A 192 -7.83 -5.17 -16.99
CA LEU A 192 -7.71 -6.12 -18.10
C LEU A 192 -9.08 -6.41 -18.73
#